data_0126056af11fe9ddcc0d45641c1343f6
#
_entry.id   0126056af11fe9ddcc0d45641c1343f6
#
_cell.length_a   1.000
_cell.length_b   1.000
_cell.length_c   1.000
_cell.angle_alpha   90.00
_cell.angle_beta   90.00
_cell.angle_gamma   90.00
#
_symmetry.space_group_name_H-M   'P 1'
#
loop_
_entity.id
_entity.type
_entity.pdbx_description
1 polymer ?
#
loop_
_entity_poly.entity_id
_entity_poly.type
_entity_poly.pdbx_seq_one_letter_code
_entity_poly.pdbx_strand_id
1 'polypeptide(L)'
;FKYNRYQITAPSVVTADEIEQKIEGFQPIYAAKGSFNSAWFKKLFEKLQPILPQIPDLLPLEYAPSYLFQGARRQALTKIHFPKQPEDVDQAKQYLGYEELFELILASQLNRQENQKLKAEPLSFDLSLTKQFLSSLPFTLTDAQKSAAWEILQDLTRTTPMNRLLQGDVGSGKTIVAALAAFQAIKQGAQVAILAPTAILASQH
;
A
#
# COMPACT_ATOMS: atom_id res chain seq x y z
N PHE A 1 10.25 26.40 9.71
CA PHE A 1 10.00 27.34 10.82
C PHE A 1 10.15 26.59 12.14
N LYS A 2 11.30 26.71 12.82
CA LYS A 2 11.49 26.31 14.20
C LYS A 2 11.68 27.60 15.00
N TYR A 3 10.84 27.85 15.97
CA TYR A 3 10.92 29.00 16.91
C TYR A 3 10.75 30.41 16.33
N ASN A 4 9.93 30.60 15.29
CA ASN A 4 9.67 31.92 14.69
C ASN A 4 10.93 32.71 14.27
N ARG A 5 12.01 32.01 13.92
CA ARG A 5 13.28 32.58 13.46
C ARG A 5 13.67 31.99 12.11
N TYR A 6 14.13 32.84 11.21
CA TYR A 6 14.76 32.37 9.96
C TYR A 6 16.14 31.82 10.30
N GLN A 7 16.40 30.61 9.83
CA GLN A 7 17.70 29.97 10.00
C GLN A 7 18.22 29.55 8.63
N ILE A 8 19.41 30.01 8.28
CA ILE A 8 20.12 29.55 7.09
C ILE A 8 20.96 28.36 7.50
N THR A 9 20.67 27.20 6.94
CA THR A 9 21.40 25.96 7.23
C THR A 9 22.22 25.59 5.99
N ALA A 10 23.54 25.46 6.16
CA ALA A 10 24.51 25.13 5.11
C ALA A 10 24.37 26.05 3.86
N PRO A 11 24.62 27.38 4.00
CA PRO A 11 24.53 28.31 2.88
C PRO A 11 25.55 27.95 1.80
N SER A 12 25.14 27.99 0.54
CA SER A 12 26.06 27.95 -0.61
C SER A 12 26.20 29.33 -1.21
N VAL A 13 27.43 29.72 -1.52
CA VAL A 13 27.69 30.95 -2.27
C VAL A 13 27.47 30.65 -3.74
N VAL A 14 26.63 31.44 -4.41
CA VAL A 14 26.33 31.37 -5.85
C VAL A 14 26.63 32.69 -6.51
N THR A 15 27.00 32.69 -7.78
CA THR A 15 27.22 33.90 -8.56
C THR A 15 25.89 34.58 -8.90
N ALA A 16 25.92 35.89 -9.28
CA ALA A 16 24.72 36.61 -9.66
C ALA A 16 24.01 35.96 -10.83
N ASP A 17 24.73 35.47 -11.84
CA ASP A 17 24.20 34.78 -13.01
C ASP A 17 23.52 33.44 -12.65
N GLU A 18 24.09 32.73 -11.66
CA GLU A 18 23.45 31.51 -11.12
C GLU A 18 22.21 31.82 -10.28
N ILE A 19 22.11 32.99 -9.69
CA ILE A 19 20.92 33.45 -8.95
C ILE A 19 19.77 33.67 -9.94
N GLU A 20 20.02 34.40 -11.04
CA GLU A 20 18.99 34.64 -12.06
C GLU A 20 18.44 33.36 -12.66
N GLN A 21 19.30 32.38 -12.95
CA GLN A 21 18.88 31.05 -13.42
C GLN A 21 18.17 30.19 -12.35
N LYS A 22 18.43 30.43 -11.06
CA LYS A 22 17.83 29.67 -9.94
C LYS A 22 16.56 30.31 -9.39
N ILE A 23 16.32 31.60 -9.62
CA ILE A 23 15.13 32.31 -9.16
C ILE A 23 13.91 32.01 -10.04
N GLU A 24 14.11 31.71 -11.32
CA GLU A 24 13.06 31.37 -12.25
C GLU A 24 12.79 29.87 -12.29
N GLY A 25 12.17 29.30 -11.25
CA GLY A 25 11.63 27.96 -11.35
C GLY A 25 11.67 27.13 -10.08
N PHE A 26 10.77 26.18 -10.00
CA PHE A 26 10.74 25.15 -8.96
C PHE A 26 11.86 24.14 -9.19
N GLN A 27 12.64 23.85 -8.16
CA GLN A 27 13.69 22.86 -8.24
C GLN A 27 13.29 21.61 -7.45
N PRO A 28 13.34 20.41 -8.06
CA PRO A 28 13.06 19.18 -7.36
C PRO A 28 14.15 18.90 -6.32
N ILE A 29 13.74 18.47 -5.14
CA ILE A 29 14.60 18.00 -4.07
C ILE A 29 14.45 16.49 -3.96
N TYR A 30 15.51 15.74 -4.20
CA TYR A 30 15.52 14.29 -4.11
C TYR A 30 16.04 13.85 -2.76
N ALA A 31 15.42 12.84 -2.17
CA ALA A 31 15.94 12.19 -0.96
C ALA A 31 17.28 11.54 -1.25
N ALA A 32 18.27 11.76 -0.37
CA ALA A 32 19.55 11.08 -0.47
C ALA A 32 19.39 9.57 -0.24
N LYS A 33 20.09 8.76 -1.05
CA LYS A 33 20.09 7.30 -0.93
C LYS A 33 21.53 6.78 -1.03
N GLY A 34 22.06 6.30 0.07
CA GLY A 34 23.47 5.88 0.16
C GLY A 34 24.43 7.05 -0.15
N SER A 35 25.32 6.87 -1.10
CA SER A 35 26.27 7.90 -1.55
C SER A 35 25.68 8.92 -2.52
N PHE A 36 24.42 8.74 -2.95
CA PHE A 36 23.78 9.63 -3.93
C PHE A 36 22.99 10.73 -3.22
N ASN A 37 23.36 11.97 -3.49
CA ASN A 37 22.67 13.15 -2.97
C ASN A 37 21.69 13.75 -3.98
N SER A 38 20.92 14.76 -3.56
CA SER A 38 19.94 15.43 -4.43
C SER A 38 20.56 16.02 -5.70
N ALA A 39 21.76 16.57 -5.62
CA ALA A 39 22.46 17.15 -6.77
C ALA A 39 22.85 16.08 -7.81
N TRP A 40 23.21 14.89 -7.36
CA TRP A 40 23.49 13.76 -8.25
C TRP A 40 22.24 13.33 -9.02
N PHE A 41 21.10 13.17 -8.31
CA PHE A 41 19.84 12.83 -8.96
C PHE A 41 19.40 13.92 -9.95
N LYS A 42 19.54 15.19 -9.61
CA LYS A 42 19.24 16.30 -10.51
C LYS A 42 20.00 16.17 -11.84
N LYS A 43 21.33 16.00 -11.76
CA LYS A 43 22.17 15.81 -12.95
C LYS A 43 21.80 14.55 -13.76
N LEU A 44 21.40 13.48 -13.08
CA LEU A 44 20.92 12.28 -13.74
C LEU A 44 19.64 12.53 -14.54
N PHE A 45 18.63 13.16 -13.93
CA PHE A 45 17.36 13.46 -14.60
C PHE A 45 17.53 14.47 -15.74
N GLU A 46 18.41 15.47 -15.60
CA GLU A 46 18.77 16.37 -16.69
C GLU A 46 19.30 15.60 -17.92
N LYS A 47 20.15 14.58 -17.72
CA LYS A 47 20.65 13.70 -18.79
C LYS A 47 19.56 12.79 -19.37
N LEU A 48 18.58 12.39 -18.55
CA LEU A 48 17.49 11.52 -18.96
C LEU A 48 16.33 12.29 -19.65
N GLN A 49 16.31 13.61 -19.54
CA GLN A 49 15.25 14.43 -20.11
C GLN A 49 14.95 14.14 -21.59
N PRO A 50 15.92 13.92 -22.50
CA PRO A 50 15.65 13.58 -23.90
C PRO A 50 15.00 12.20 -24.10
N ILE A 51 15.06 11.33 -23.09
CA ILE A 51 14.51 9.96 -23.15
C ILE A 51 13.06 9.95 -22.62
N LEU A 52 12.66 10.89 -21.77
CA LEU A 52 11.32 10.93 -21.19
C LEU A 52 10.18 10.85 -22.23
N PRO A 53 10.25 11.50 -23.40
CA PRO A 53 9.22 11.38 -24.43
C PRO A 53 9.08 9.98 -25.04
N GLN A 54 10.07 9.11 -24.87
CA GLN A 54 10.09 7.75 -25.40
C GLN A 54 9.51 6.70 -24.42
N ILE A 55 9.22 7.10 -23.18
CA ILE A 55 8.64 6.22 -22.17
C ILE A 55 7.20 5.89 -22.57
N PRO A 56 6.84 4.60 -22.69
CA PRO A 56 5.48 4.21 -23.04
C PRO A 56 4.50 4.49 -21.91
N ASP A 57 3.25 4.74 -22.27
CA ASP A 57 2.15 4.78 -21.31
C ASP A 57 1.83 3.35 -20.86
N LEU A 58 1.65 3.15 -19.56
CA LEU A 58 1.26 1.86 -18.99
C LEU A 58 -0.26 1.68 -18.96
N LEU A 59 -0.98 2.80 -18.82
CA LEU A 59 -2.44 2.78 -18.79
C LEU A 59 -2.99 2.98 -20.19
N PRO A 60 -3.90 2.14 -20.67
CA PRO A 60 -4.72 2.44 -21.82
C PRO A 60 -5.53 3.73 -21.52
N LEU A 61 -5.45 4.71 -22.41
CA LEU A 61 -6.12 6.01 -22.24
C LEU A 61 -7.64 5.90 -22.00
N GLU A 62 -8.26 4.84 -22.51
CA GLU A 62 -9.67 4.56 -22.33
C GLU A 62 -10.09 4.26 -20.86
N TYR A 63 -9.14 3.85 -20.03
CA TYR A 63 -9.37 3.59 -18.60
C TYR A 63 -8.90 4.73 -17.69
N ALA A 64 -8.29 5.76 -18.25
CA ALA A 64 -7.92 6.94 -17.47
C ALA A 64 -9.17 7.79 -17.19
N PRO A 65 -9.46 8.14 -15.93
CA PRO A 65 -10.55 9.04 -15.61
C PRO A 65 -10.40 10.39 -16.34
N SER A 66 -11.52 10.94 -16.80
CA SER A 66 -11.53 12.20 -17.55
C SER A 66 -11.01 13.42 -16.79
N TYR A 67 -10.99 13.35 -15.44
CA TYR A 67 -10.43 14.39 -14.58
C TYR A 67 -8.91 14.29 -14.41
N LEU A 68 -8.34 13.13 -14.75
CA LEU A 68 -6.89 13.03 -14.82
C LEU A 68 -6.44 13.80 -16.05
N PHE A 69 -5.45 14.63 -15.81
CA PHE A 69 -4.73 15.32 -16.84
C PHE A 69 -4.48 14.42 -18.07
N GLN A 70 -4.90 14.90 -19.22
CA GLN A 70 -4.75 14.21 -20.51
C GLN A 70 -3.28 14.21 -20.95
N GLY A 71 -2.43 13.65 -20.17
CA GLY A 71 -1.02 13.58 -20.41
C GLY A 71 -0.56 12.16 -20.25
N ALA A 72 0.12 11.71 -21.25
CA ALA A 72 0.84 10.45 -21.17
C ALA A 72 1.78 10.45 -19.95
N ARG A 73 2.12 9.29 -19.41
CA ARG A 73 3.12 9.08 -18.35
C ARG A 73 4.37 9.94 -18.54
N ARG A 74 4.83 10.08 -19.78
CA ARG A 74 5.96 10.95 -20.17
C ARG A 74 5.77 12.41 -19.75
N GLN A 75 4.55 12.96 -19.84
CA GLN A 75 4.29 14.35 -19.42
C GLN A 75 4.26 14.45 -17.90
N ALA A 76 3.68 13.48 -17.21
CA ALA A 76 3.71 13.43 -15.75
C ALA A 76 5.15 13.31 -15.23
N LEU A 77 5.98 12.45 -15.82
CA LEU A 77 7.39 12.34 -15.49
C LEU A 77 8.15 13.64 -15.79
N THR A 78 7.87 14.28 -16.90
CA THR A 78 8.48 15.59 -17.21
C THR A 78 8.08 16.64 -16.18
N LYS A 79 6.80 16.74 -15.84
CA LYS A 79 6.28 17.72 -14.88
C LYS A 79 6.79 17.49 -13.47
N ILE A 80 6.91 16.23 -13.00
CA ILE A 80 7.41 15.95 -11.65
C ILE A 80 8.90 16.27 -11.48
N HIS A 81 9.70 16.11 -12.54
CA HIS A 81 11.13 16.34 -12.51
C HIS A 81 11.55 17.76 -12.96
N PHE A 82 10.74 18.39 -13.82
CA PHE A 82 11.01 19.71 -14.39
C PHE A 82 9.73 20.58 -14.33
N PRO A 83 9.20 20.82 -13.11
CA PRO A 83 7.98 21.62 -12.95
C PRO A 83 8.23 23.08 -13.32
N LYS A 84 7.30 23.70 -14.02
CA LYS A 84 7.32 25.13 -14.33
C LYS A 84 6.50 25.94 -13.34
N GLN A 85 5.49 25.32 -12.74
CA GLN A 85 4.56 25.90 -11.78
C GLN A 85 4.13 24.85 -10.76
N PRO A 86 3.62 25.24 -9.56
CA PRO A 86 3.21 24.28 -8.51
C PRO A 86 2.19 23.25 -9.00
N GLU A 87 1.25 23.69 -9.83
CA GLU A 87 0.17 22.85 -10.37
C GLU A 87 0.69 21.69 -11.21
N ASP A 88 1.87 21.83 -11.83
CA ASP A 88 2.51 20.74 -12.56
C ASP A 88 2.85 19.56 -11.65
N VAL A 89 3.30 19.85 -10.41
CA VAL A 89 3.64 18.82 -9.43
C VAL A 89 2.39 18.07 -8.98
N ASP A 90 1.30 18.80 -8.72
CA ASP A 90 0.05 18.19 -8.26
C ASP A 90 -0.58 17.33 -9.36
N GLN A 91 -0.60 17.81 -10.59
CA GLN A 91 -1.09 17.05 -11.75
C GLN A 91 -0.24 15.79 -11.98
N ALA A 92 1.09 15.90 -11.89
CA ALA A 92 1.97 14.77 -12.05
C ALA A 92 1.78 13.72 -10.95
N LYS A 93 1.65 14.15 -9.69
CA LYS A 93 1.38 13.26 -8.55
C LYS A 93 0.03 12.55 -8.68
N GLN A 94 -1.00 13.26 -9.13
CA GLN A 94 -2.32 12.63 -9.35
C GLN A 94 -2.25 11.54 -10.42
N TYR A 95 -1.59 11.80 -11.54
CA TYR A 95 -1.45 10.83 -12.61
C TYR A 95 -0.61 9.61 -12.18
N LEU A 96 0.58 9.84 -11.66
CA LEU A 96 1.49 8.76 -11.25
C LEU A 96 0.92 7.96 -10.08
N GLY A 97 0.26 8.62 -9.13
CA GLY A 97 -0.43 7.94 -8.02
C GLY A 97 -1.61 7.09 -8.48
N TYR A 98 -2.37 7.55 -9.48
CA TYR A 98 -3.42 6.74 -10.08
C TYR A 98 -2.85 5.50 -10.78
N GLU A 99 -1.78 5.67 -11.55
CA GLU A 99 -1.09 4.58 -12.24
C GLU A 99 -0.58 3.52 -11.25
N GLU A 100 0.08 3.95 -10.17
CA GLU A 100 0.56 3.06 -9.10
C GLU A 100 -0.60 2.30 -8.43
N LEU A 101 -1.68 2.98 -8.09
CA LEU A 101 -2.87 2.33 -7.51
C LEU A 101 -3.53 1.36 -8.49
N PHE A 102 -3.60 1.71 -9.77
CA PHE A 102 -4.13 0.82 -10.79
C PHE A 102 -3.32 -0.48 -10.91
N GLU A 103 -2.00 -0.38 -10.96
CA GLU A 103 -1.11 -1.55 -11.00
C GLU A 103 -1.28 -2.44 -9.76
N LEU A 104 -1.36 -1.85 -8.56
CA LEU A 104 -1.57 -2.59 -7.32
C LEU A 104 -2.92 -3.30 -7.30
N ILE A 105 -3.98 -2.62 -7.72
CA ILE A 105 -5.33 -3.21 -7.79
C ILE A 105 -5.37 -4.32 -8.83
N LEU A 106 -4.78 -4.09 -10.01
CA LEU A 106 -4.72 -5.10 -11.07
C LEU A 106 -3.98 -6.35 -10.60
N ALA A 107 -2.79 -6.19 -9.98
CA ALA A 107 -2.04 -7.30 -9.42
C ALA A 107 -2.86 -8.07 -8.37
N SER A 108 -3.59 -7.36 -7.51
CA SER A 108 -4.48 -7.95 -6.52
C SER A 108 -5.62 -8.75 -7.17
N GLN A 109 -6.23 -8.22 -8.23
CA GLN A 109 -7.31 -8.91 -8.95
C GLN A 109 -6.80 -10.16 -9.69
N LEU A 110 -5.62 -10.08 -10.32
CA LEU A 110 -5.00 -11.24 -10.95
C LEU A 110 -4.69 -12.35 -9.93
N ASN A 111 -4.11 -12.00 -8.78
CA ASN A 111 -3.88 -12.93 -7.69
C ASN A 111 -5.19 -13.56 -7.17
N ARG A 112 -6.25 -12.76 -7.09
CA ARG A 112 -7.58 -13.27 -6.70
C ARG A 112 -8.13 -14.27 -7.71
N GLN A 113 -7.99 -14.01 -9.01
CA GLN A 113 -8.38 -14.94 -10.06
C GLN A 113 -7.60 -16.26 -9.99
N GLU A 114 -6.29 -16.18 -9.77
CA GLU A 114 -5.46 -17.39 -9.62
C GLU A 114 -5.87 -18.18 -8.38
N ASN A 115 -6.10 -17.54 -7.25
CA ASN A 115 -6.57 -18.20 -6.04
C ASN A 115 -7.94 -18.85 -6.21
N GLN A 116 -8.84 -18.29 -7.02
CA GLN A 116 -10.15 -18.89 -7.31
C GLN A 116 -10.06 -20.20 -8.10
N LYS A 117 -8.95 -20.44 -8.81
CA LYS A 117 -8.70 -21.72 -9.50
C LYS A 117 -8.28 -22.84 -8.56
N LEU A 118 -7.79 -22.49 -7.39
CA LEU A 118 -7.37 -23.43 -6.36
C LEU A 118 -8.61 -24.05 -5.70
N LYS A 119 -8.46 -25.30 -5.26
CA LYS A 119 -9.51 -25.99 -4.49
C LYS A 119 -9.07 -26.08 -3.04
N ALA A 120 -10.00 -25.85 -2.14
CA ALA A 120 -9.85 -26.08 -0.71
C ALA A 120 -10.89 -27.12 -0.27
N GLU A 121 -10.54 -27.89 0.76
CA GLU A 121 -11.51 -28.73 1.42
C GLU A 121 -12.42 -27.87 2.29
N PRO A 122 -13.74 -27.84 2.05
CA PRO A 122 -14.66 -27.01 2.80
C PRO A 122 -14.81 -27.52 4.23
N LEU A 123 -14.72 -26.62 5.19
CA LEU A 123 -15.01 -26.90 6.59
C LEU A 123 -16.48 -26.55 6.86
N SER A 124 -17.25 -27.47 7.43
CA SER A 124 -18.65 -27.20 7.76
C SER A 124 -18.74 -26.22 8.93
N PHE A 125 -19.67 -25.26 8.84
CA PHE A 125 -19.94 -24.39 9.98
C PHE A 125 -20.66 -25.16 11.07
N ASP A 126 -20.10 -25.17 12.30
CA ASP A 126 -20.69 -25.78 13.49
C ASP A 126 -20.95 -24.73 14.55
N LEU A 127 -22.26 -24.47 14.78
CA LEU A 127 -22.69 -23.51 15.80
C LEU A 127 -22.38 -24.00 17.21
N SER A 128 -22.37 -25.29 17.47
CA SER A 128 -22.07 -25.86 18.79
C SER A 128 -20.61 -25.60 19.17
N LEU A 129 -19.69 -25.79 18.24
CA LEU A 129 -18.27 -25.46 18.42
C LEU A 129 -18.06 -23.95 18.63
N THR A 130 -18.78 -23.12 17.88
CA THR A 130 -18.74 -21.66 18.10
C THR A 130 -19.17 -21.30 19.51
N LYS A 131 -20.31 -21.83 19.99
CA LYS A 131 -20.81 -21.61 21.34
C LYS A 131 -19.84 -22.13 22.41
N GLN A 132 -19.27 -23.32 22.19
CA GLN A 132 -18.27 -23.90 23.08
C GLN A 132 -17.04 -22.99 23.23
N PHE A 133 -16.50 -22.50 22.11
CA PHE A 133 -15.37 -21.57 22.12
C PHE A 133 -15.73 -20.28 22.86
N LEU A 134 -16.86 -19.66 22.53
CA LEU A 134 -17.28 -18.39 23.13
C LEU A 134 -17.53 -18.52 24.63
N SER A 135 -18.06 -19.66 25.10
CA SER A 135 -18.29 -19.89 26.54
C SER A 135 -17.00 -20.10 27.34
N SER A 136 -15.90 -20.45 26.68
CA SER A 136 -14.58 -20.59 27.33
C SER A 136 -13.86 -19.26 27.54
N LEU A 137 -14.34 -18.18 26.92
CA LEU A 137 -13.73 -16.87 27.03
C LEU A 137 -14.17 -16.14 28.32
N PRO A 138 -13.25 -15.41 28.99
CA PRO A 138 -13.59 -14.62 30.17
C PRO A 138 -14.27 -13.28 29.82
N PHE A 139 -14.60 -13.04 28.55
CA PHE A 139 -15.22 -11.82 28.03
C PHE A 139 -16.15 -12.14 26.85
N THR A 140 -16.98 -11.19 26.47
CA THR A 140 -17.87 -11.30 25.31
C THR A 140 -17.24 -10.60 24.11
N LEU A 141 -17.41 -11.17 22.91
CA LEU A 141 -16.98 -10.52 21.67
C LEU A 141 -17.81 -9.28 21.36
N THR A 142 -17.17 -8.26 20.82
CA THR A 142 -17.85 -7.08 20.25
C THR A 142 -18.62 -7.47 18.98
N ASP A 143 -19.56 -6.64 18.54
CA ASP A 143 -20.32 -6.93 17.32
C ASP A 143 -19.44 -6.92 16.06
N ALA A 144 -18.41 -6.05 16.02
CA ALA A 144 -17.43 -6.06 14.94
C ALA A 144 -16.62 -7.37 14.91
N GLN A 145 -16.20 -7.90 16.06
CA GLN A 145 -15.51 -9.19 16.15
C GLN A 145 -16.42 -10.35 15.74
N LYS A 146 -17.68 -10.34 16.15
CA LYS A 146 -18.68 -11.34 15.73
C LYS A 146 -18.90 -11.32 14.22
N SER A 147 -19.07 -10.14 13.62
CA SER A 147 -19.25 -9.99 12.19
C SER A 147 -18.03 -10.48 11.41
N ALA A 148 -16.81 -10.09 11.80
CA ALA A 148 -15.57 -10.54 11.17
C ALA A 148 -15.39 -12.07 11.31
N ALA A 149 -15.66 -12.64 12.48
CA ALA A 149 -15.61 -14.08 12.71
C ALA A 149 -16.62 -14.82 11.83
N TRP A 150 -17.85 -14.32 11.74
CA TRP A 150 -18.88 -14.91 10.91
C TRP A 150 -18.50 -14.96 9.42
N GLU A 151 -17.98 -13.85 8.88
CA GLU A 151 -17.51 -13.80 7.50
C GLU A 151 -16.37 -14.79 7.23
N ILE A 152 -15.42 -14.93 8.15
CA ILE A 152 -14.33 -15.91 8.05
C ILE A 152 -14.88 -17.34 8.06
N LEU A 153 -15.77 -17.65 8.99
CA LEU A 153 -16.38 -18.97 9.09
C LEU A 153 -17.21 -19.33 7.87
N GLN A 154 -17.92 -18.36 7.29
CA GLN A 154 -18.64 -18.57 6.02
C GLN A 154 -17.68 -18.85 4.85
N ASP A 155 -16.54 -18.13 4.78
CA ASP A 155 -15.58 -18.38 3.71
C ASP A 155 -14.92 -19.76 3.84
N LEU A 156 -14.69 -20.25 5.05
CA LEU A 156 -14.17 -21.60 5.29
C LEU A 156 -15.10 -22.71 4.79
N THR A 157 -16.38 -22.45 4.61
CA THR A 157 -17.32 -23.43 4.03
C THR A 157 -17.23 -23.56 2.51
N ARG A 158 -16.43 -22.72 1.86
CA ARG A 158 -16.29 -22.71 0.40
C ARG A 158 -15.27 -23.72 -0.09
N THR A 159 -15.43 -24.17 -1.32
CA THR A 159 -14.45 -25.03 -2.01
C THR A 159 -13.25 -24.28 -2.57
N THR A 160 -13.20 -22.96 -2.41
CA THR A 160 -12.08 -22.10 -2.81
C THR A 160 -11.34 -21.61 -1.58
N PRO A 161 -9.99 -21.55 -1.60
CA PRO A 161 -9.23 -21.04 -0.46
C PRO A 161 -9.61 -19.60 -0.11
N MET A 162 -9.84 -19.36 1.17
CA MET A 162 -10.02 -18.00 1.67
C MET A 162 -8.68 -17.26 1.72
N ASN A 163 -8.69 -16.01 1.28
CA ASN A 163 -7.60 -15.06 1.49
C ASN A 163 -8.20 -13.76 2.03
N ARG A 164 -8.06 -13.53 3.34
CA ARG A 164 -8.64 -12.37 4.03
C ARG A 164 -7.60 -11.59 4.83
N LEU A 165 -7.68 -10.29 4.74
CA LEU A 165 -6.99 -9.37 5.64
C LEU A 165 -7.93 -9.01 6.80
N LEU A 166 -7.55 -9.38 8.03
CA LEU A 166 -8.24 -8.94 9.24
C LEU A 166 -7.54 -7.70 9.81
N GLN A 167 -8.15 -6.54 9.64
CA GLN A 167 -7.59 -5.25 10.05
C GLN A 167 -8.28 -4.73 11.32
N GLY A 168 -7.53 -4.02 12.16
CA GLY A 168 -8.00 -3.36 13.36
C GLY A 168 -6.83 -2.81 14.17
N ASP A 169 -7.12 -1.96 15.15
CA ASP A 169 -6.10 -1.36 16.02
C ASP A 169 -5.39 -2.40 16.91
N VAL A 170 -4.29 -2.00 17.52
CA VAL A 170 -3.60 -2.81 18.52
C VAL A 170 -4.55 -3.03 19.70
N GLY A 171 -4.70 -4.29 20.15
CA GLY A 171 -5.64 -4.64 21.21
C GLY A 171 -7.10 -4.80 20.77
N SER A 172 -7.44 -4.65 19.48
CA SER A 172 -8.82 -4.86 18.99
C SER A 172 -9.30 -6.32 19.00
N GLY A 173 -8.45 -7.27 19.43
CA GLY A 173 -8.80 -8.68 19.55
C GLY A 173 -8.79 -9.47 18.24
N LYS A 174 -7.98 -9.06 17.24
CA LYS A 174 -7.83 -9.82 15.98
C LYS A 174 -7.45 -11.29 16.21
N THR A 175 -6.59 -11.54 17.18
CA THR A 175 -6.14 -12.90 17.53
C THR A 175 -7.29 -13.81 17.95
N ILE A 176 -8.27 -13.30 18.72
CA ILE A 176 -9.39 -14.13 19.15
C ILE A 176 -10.32 -14.52 18.00
N VAL A 177 -10.46 -13.65 17.00
CA VAL A 177 -11.23 -13.94 15.79
C VAL A 177 -10.52 -15.05 14.97
N ALA A 178 -9.19 -14.94 14.82
CA ALA A 178 -8.39 -15.98 14.16
C ALA A 178 -8.39 -17.30 14.95
N ALA A 179 -8.33 -17.22 16.29
CA ALA A 179 -8.37 -18.42 17.16
C ALA A 179 -9.71 -19.17 17.06
N LEU A 180 -10.84 -18.46 16.91
CA LEU A 180 -12.14 -19.11 16.68
C LEU A 180 -12.16 -19.89 15.36
N ALA A 181 -11.64 -19.31 14.29
CA ALA A 181 -11.53 -19.98 13.00
C ALA A 181 -10.60 -21.23 13.08
N ALA A 182 -9.45 -21.07 13.75
CA ALA A 182 -8.52 -22.17 14.01
C ALA A 182 -9.15 -23.29 14.84
N PHE A 183 -9.90 -22.94 15.88
CA PHE A 183 -10.62 -23.92 16.71
C PHE A 183 -11.62 -24.74 15.90
N GLN A 184 -12.42 -24.09 15.07
CA GLN A 184 -13.37 -24.77 14.15
C GLN A 184 -12.64 -25.75 13.21
N ALA A 185 -11.52 -25.32 12.63
CA ALA A 185 -10.74 -26.13 11.71
C ALA A 185 -10.15 -27.37 12.41
N ILE A 186 -9.52 -27.18 13.58
CA ILE A 186 -8.90 -28.27 14.37
C ILE A 186 -9.95 -29.29 14.80
N LYS A 187 -11.12 -28.83 15.24
CA LYS A 187 -12.20 -29.73 15.67
C LYS A 187 -12.78 -30.59 14.55
N GLN A 188 -12.56 -30.18 13.31
CA GLN A 188 -12.94 -30.94 12.12
C GLN A 188 -11.76 -31.74 11.51
N GLY A 189 -10.65 -31.85 12.23
CA GLY A 189 -9.50 -32.66 11.83
C GLY A 189 -8.50 -31.95 10.92
N ALA A 190 -8.69 -30.65 10.64
CA ALA A 190 -7.73 -29.88 9.85
C ALA A 190 -6.52 -29.45 10.69
N GLN A 191 -5.39 -29.23 10.03
CA GLN A 191 -4.19 -28.67 10.64
C GLN A 191 -4.20 -27.14 10.49
N VAL A 192 -3.72 -26.46 11.53
CA VAL A 192 -3.61 -24.98 11.54
C VAL A 192 -2.17 -24.59 11.85
N ALA A 193 -1.65 -23.64 11.08
CA ALA A 193 -0.35 -23.03 11.31
C ALA A 193 -0.52 -21.51 11.52
N ILE A 194 0.09 -20.97 12.57
CA ILE A 194 0.13 -19.54 12.88
C ILE A 194 1.57 -19.06 12.73
N LEU A 195 1.77 -18.06 11.88
CA LEU A 195 3.07 -17.44 11.68
C LEU A 195 3.10 -16.08 12.38
N ALA A 196 4.19 -15.82 13.10
CA ALA A 196 4.43 -14.55 13.76
C ALA A 196 5.84 -14.03 13.40
N PRO A 197 6.04 -12.69 13.32
CA PRO A 197 7.32 -12.11 12.87
C PRO A 197 8.46 -12.30 13.87
N THR A 198 8.17 -12.60 15.15
CA THR A 198 9.18 -12.82 16.18
C THR A 198 8.83 -14.04 17.05
N ALA A 199 9.87 -14.67 17.62
CA ALA A 199 9.69 -15.81 18.55
C ALA A 199 8.84 -15.41 19.78
N ILE A 200 8.97 -14.19 20.26
CA ILE A 200 8.19 -13.67 21.39
C ILE A 200 6.69 -13.67 21.05
N LEU A 201 6.32 -13.13 19.89
CA LEU A 201 4.93 -13.12 19.44
C LEU A 201 4.41 -14.52 19.16
N ALA A 202 5.22 -15.41 18.61
CA ALA A 202 4.84 -16.80 18.39
C ALA A 202 4.55 -17.55 19.70
N SER A 203 5.30 -17.24 20.78
CA SER A 203 5.09 -17.86 22.10
C SER A 203 3.90 -17.28 22.87
N GLN A 204 3.37 -16.12 22.46
CA GLN A 204 2.18 -15.50 23.06
C GLN A 204 0.87 -16.06 22.49
N HIS A 205 0.92 -16.73 21.36
CA HIS A 205 -0.22 -17.34 20.68
C HIS A 205 -0.24 -18.84 20.80
#